data_40658a344a34804319aa8459a46bbfd8
#
_entry.id   40658a344a34804319aa8459a46bbfd8
#
_cell.length_a   1.000
_cell.length_b   1.000
_cell.length_c   1.000
_cell.angle_alpha   90.00
_cell.angle_beta   90.00
_cell.angle_gamma   90.00
#
_symmetry.space_group_name_H-M   'P 1'
#
loop_
_entity.id
_entity.type
_entity.pdbx_description
1 polymer ?
#
loop_
_entity_poly.entity_id
_entity_poly.type
_entity_poly.pdbx_seq_one_letter_code
_entity_poly.pdbx_strand_id
1 'polypeptide(L)'
;MRLVYLPNEPTLGWQVGARTALEALRQSGALSDLRIYSFLQQPPARSLDEIRALCEQAAPDAILFTKIGHFPVDDRWLRALRRGPSKPLIVYYDGDMYGRVFKRPSAETRAMCRHADLVLLCGLGAHARRFEAAGARRIGYLPHNASLAQFGAAAPPAHSRGRDVIVIGNRIRGRFALQERIPWARMPGVYAREQLVRRLGQVFGPRFAVYGAGWDGFAGNRGPLAFDRQHDALRDSWLSVGYDHFPGTPMYFSDRLPIALMSGAAHAVNYHPGYETMFEHGRELTWARGVDALVGLARDMLDRGPTYLDALGARGRQFALARLTTEVVFAEAIETIARLRGVAPGRAAAGGPR
;
A
#
# COMPACT_ATOMS: atom_id res chain seq x y z
N MET A 1 -3.40 -7.05 24.34
CA MET A 1 -2.08 -7.43 23.74
C MET A 1 -1.12 -6.25 23.81
N ARG A 2 0.14 -6.47 24.23
CA ARG A 2 1.21 -5.44 24.22
C ARG A 2 1.95 -5.51 22.90
N LEU A 3 2.10 -4.40 22.21
CA LEU A 3 2.72 -4.32 20.89
C LEU A 3 3.92 -3.36 20.89
N VAL A 4 5.03 -3.79 20.33
CA VAL A 4 6.10 -2.91 19.85
C VAL A 4 5.96 -2.78 18.34
N TYR A 5 5.77 -1.55 17.84
CA TYR A 5 5.67 -1.24 16.43
C TYR A 5 6.93 -0.54 15.94
N LEU A 6 7.54 -1.07 14.91
CA LEU A 6 8.81 -0.61 14.32
C LEU A 6 8.57 -0.15 12.87
N PRO A 7 8.12 1.12 12.68
CA PRO A 7 7.85 1.66 11.34
C PRO A 7 9.14 1.93 10.57
N ASN A 8 9.11 1.67 9.26
CA ASN A 8 10.10 2.18 8.32
C ASN A 8 9.79 3.65 8.00
N GLU A 9 10.35 4.54 8.80
CA GLU A 9 10.15 5.99 8.65
C GLU A 9 11.48 6.68 8.40
N PRO A 10 11.80 7.08 7.15
CA PRO A 10 12.98 7.89 6.86
C PRO A 10 12.87 9.30 7.46
N THR A 11 11.65 9.78 7.64
CA THR A 11 11.32 11.00 8.37
C THR A 11 10.29 10.67 9.43
N LEU A 12 10.48 11.18 10.66
CA LEU A 12 9.55 10.93 11.76
C LEU A 12 8.14 11.40 11.39
N GLY A 13 7.15 10.53 11.61
CA GLY A 13 5.76 10.79 11.24
C GLY A 13 5.42 10.51 9.78
N TRP A 14 6.32 9.92 8.99
CA TRP A 14 6.01 9.51 7.61
C TRP A 14 4.83 8.54 7.53
N GLN A 15 4.68 7.65 8.52
CA GLN A 15 3.58 6.69 8.61
C GLN A 15 2.48 7.13 9.58
N VAL A 16 2.00 8.36 9.42
CA VAL A 16 0.93 8.94 10.26
C VAL A 16 -0.28 8.01 10.36
N GLY A 17 -0.76 7.45 9.27
CA GLY A 17 -1.94 6.58 9.27
C GLY A 17 -1.78 5.36 10.19
N ALA A 18 -0.67 4.62 10.06
CA ALA A 18 -0.41 3.46 10.90
C ALA A 18 -0.29 3.82 12.39
N ARG A 19 0.37 4.96 12.71
CA ARG A 19 0.48 5.46 14.08
C ARG A 19 -0.88 5.80 14.67
N THR A 20 -1.70 6.55 13.94
CA THR A 20 -3.06 6.93 14.37
C THR A 20 -3.94 5.71 14.56
N ALA A 21 -3.90 4.76 13.63
CA ALA A 21 -4.69 3.53 13.71
C ALA A 21 -4.31 2.68 14.93
N LEU A 22 -3.02 2.45 15.16
CA LEU A 22 -2.55 1.67 16.31
C LEU A 22 -2.84 2.37 17.65
N GLU A 23 -2.72 3.70 17.70
CA GLU A 23 -3.07 4.47 18.89
C GLU A 23 -4.58 4.41 19.19
N ALA A 24 -5.43 4.46 18.16
CA ALA A 24 -6.87 4.25 18.32
C ALA A 24 -7.18 2.85 18.87
N LEU A 25 -6.46 1.81 18.42
CA LEU A 25 -6.59 0.45 18.96
C LEU A 25 -6.11 0.35 20.42
N ARG A 26 -5.12 1.15 20.83
CA ARG A 26 -4.73 1.25 22.23
C ARG A 26 -5.81 1.95 23.07
N GLN A 27 -6.35 3.05 22.60
CA GLN A 27 -7.40 3.81 23.27
C GLN A 27 -8.70 2.99 23.44
N SER A 28 -9.04 2.15 22.45
CA SER A 28 -10.20 1.25 22.53
C SER A 28 -9.96 0.01 23.39
N GLY A 29 -8.74 -0.20 23.90
CA GLY A 29 -8.39 -1.38 24.71
C GLY A 29 -8.06 -2.64 23.91
N ALA A 30 -8.08 -2.61 22.58
CA ALA A 30 -7.63 -3.72 21.74
C ALA A 30 -6.13 -4.01 21.94
N LEU A 31 -5.35 -2.95 22.13
CA LEU A 31 -3.98 -3.03 22.62
C LEU A 31 -3.91 -2.55 24.06
N SER A 32 -3.34 -3.35 24.96
CA SER A 32 -3.13 -2.97 26.37
C SER A 32 -1.91 -2.07 26.57
N ASP A 33 -0.91 -2.16 25.69
CA ASP A 33 0.21 -1.24 25.59
C ASP A 33 0.70 -1.16 24.14
N LEU A 34 1.19 0.02 23.77
CA LEU A 34 1.78 0.30 22.45
C LEU A 34 3.05 1.11 22.63
N ARG A 35 4.15 0.59 22.10
CA ARG A 35 5.41 1.29 21.99
C ARG A 35 5.79 1.42 20.51
N ILE A 36 6.12 2.63 20.08
CA ILE A 36 6.49 2.91 18.69
C ILE A 36 7.93 3.43 18.67
N TYR A 37 8.78 2.77 17.86
CA TYR A 37 10.18 3.18 17.70
C TYR A 37 10.57 3.20 16.21
N SER A 38 10.90 4.38 15.70
CA SER A 38 11.29 4.62 14.30
C SER A 38 12.78 4.31 14.12
N PHE A 39 13.07 3.09 13.73
CA PHE A 39 14.44 2.53 13.71
C PHE A 39 15.40 3.18 12.70
N LEU A 40 14.90 4.00 11.77
CA LEU A 40 15.74 4.71 10.79
C LEU A 40 16.19 6.10 11.25
N GLN A 41 15.79 6.53 12.45
CA GLN A 41 16.11 7.87 12.98
C GLN A 41 17.47 7.94 13.66
N GLN A 42 18.09 6.80 13.95
CA GLN A 42 19.38 6.69 14.62
C GLN A 42 20.35 5.82 13.80
N PRO A 43 21.65 5.90 14.06
CA PRO A 43 22.61 4.96 13.49
C PRO A 43 22.19 3.50 13.74
N PRO A 44 22.33 2.58 12.77
CA PRO A 44 21.78 1.22 12.86
C PRO A 44 22.19 0.45 14.11
N ALA A 45 23.46 0.51 14.53
CA ALA A 45 23.94 -0.19 15.73
C ALA A 45 23.21 0.29 16.98
N ARG A 46 23.04 1.59 17.14
CA ARG A 46 22.30 2.19 18.26
C ARG A 46 20.82 1.78 18.21
N SER A 47 20.19 1.83 17.04
CA SER A 47 18.80 1.40 16.90
C SER A 47 18.59 -0.07 17.28
N LEU A 48 19.51 -0.96 16.93
CA LEU A 48 19.43 -2.38 17.31
C LEU A 48 19.48 -2.58 18.82
N ASP A 49 20.34 -1.83 19.51
CA ASP A 49 20.44 -1.88 20.98
C ASP A 49 19.22 -1.26 21.67
N GLU A 50 18.74 -0.12 21.17
CA GLU A 50 17.54 0.56 21.70
C GLU A 50 16.27 -0.29 21.49
N ILE A 51 16.11 -0.96 20.35
CA ILE A 51 14.99 -1.88 20.12
C ILE A 51 15.04 -3.05 21.11
N ARG A 52 16.21 -3.61 21.36
CA ARG A 52 16.37 -4.71 22.33
C ARG A 52 15.99 -4.25 23.74
N ALA A 53 16.55 -3.13 24.20
CA ALA A 53 16.23 -2.55 25.50
C ALA A 53 14.74 -2.23 25.66
N LEU A 54 14.12 -1.66 24.61
CA LEU A 54 12.68 -1.40 24.56
C LEU A 54 11.86 -2.69 24.70
N CYS A 55 12.26 -3.76 24.03
CA CYS A 55 11.56 -5.06 24.12
C CYS A 55 11.76 -5.74 25.47
N GLU A 56 12.93 -5.60 26.09
CA GLU A 56 13.18 -6.08 27.45
C GLU A 56 12.29 -5.34 28.48
N GLN A 57 12.20 -4.02 28.37
CA GLN A 57 11.41 -3.17 29.25
C GLN A 57 9.89 -3.37 29.05
N ALA A 58 9.42 -3.35 27.80
CA ALA A 58 8.00 -3.44 27.48
C ALA A 58 7.44 -4.86 27.59
N ALA A 59 8.31 -5.89 27.53
CA ALA A 59 7.95 -7.29 27.48
C ALA A 59 6.76 -7.56 26.53
N PRO A 60 6.86 -7.20 25.23
CA PRO A 60 5.73 -7.22 24.30
C PRO A 60 5.25 -8.64 24.00
N ASP A 61 3.97 -8.79 23.65
CA ASP A 61 3.41 -10.02 23.13
C ASP A 61 3.76 -10.22 21.66
N ALA A 62 3.91 -9.11 20.92
CA ALA A 62 4.32 -9.10 19.52
C ALA A 62 5.19 -7.87 19.18
N ILE A 63 6.08 -8.04 18.19
CA ILE A 63 6.86 -6.97 17.58
C ILE A 63 6.50 -6.94 16.10
N LEU A 64 5.95 -5.82 15.63
CA LEU A 64 5.59 -5.61 14.23
C LEU A 64 6.65 -4.74 13.55
N PHE A 65 7.43 -5.34 12.67
CA PHE A 65 8.36 -4.65 11.78
C PHE A 65 7.68 -4.30 10.46
N THR A 66 7.90 -3.10 9.97
CA THR A 66 7.54 -2.76 8.59
C THR A 66 8.79 -2.59 7.74
N LYS A 67 8.81 -3.16 6.55
CA LYS A 67 9.81 -2.99 5.49
C LYS A 67 11.22 -2.61 5.98
N ILE A 68 11.96 -3.57 6.46
CA ILE A 68 13.32 -3.29 6.99
C ILE A 68 14.34 -2.84 5.93
N GLY A 69 14.11 -3.17 4.64
CA GLY A 69 15.03 -2.79 3.56
C GLY A 69 16.43 -3.38 3.75
N HIS A 70 17.43 -2.52 3.93
CA HIS A 70 18.81 -2.86 4.25
C HIS A 70 19.20 -2.51 5.70
N PHE A 71 18.23 -2.36 6.58
CA PHE A 71 18.51 -2.20 8.00
C PHE A 71 19.12 -3.47 8.57
N PRO A 72 20.30 -3.44 9.22
CA PRO A 72 21.19 -4.59 9.37
C PRO A 72 20.76 -5.57 10.47
N VAL A 73 19.55 -6.10 10.39
CA VAL A 73 19.13 -7.23 11.21
C VAL A 73 19.73 -8.52 10.68
N ASP A 74 20.20 -9.37 11.59
CA ASP A 74 20.74 -10.67 11.27
C ASP A 74 20.10 -11.79 12.11
N ASP A 75 20.41 -13.05 11.77
CA ASP A 75 19.88 -14.22 12.45
C ASP A 75 20.24 -14.25 13.95
N ARG A 76 21.42 -13.73 14.34
CA ARG A 76 21.88 -13.71 15.73
C ARG A 76 21.04 -12.72 16.56
N TRP A 77 20.85 -11.52 16.03
CA TRP A 77 20.09 -10.47 16.68
C TRP A 77 18.61 -10.86 16.83
N LEU A 78 17.99 -11.39 15.77
CA LEU A 78 16.61 -11.85 15.79
C LEU A 78 16.37 -13.00 16.76
N ARG A 79 17.33 -13.94 16.87
CA ARG A 79 17.28 -14.99 17.90
C ARG A 79 17.38 -14.44 19.31
N ALA A 80 18.22 -13.44 19.53
CA ALA A 80 18.33 -12.79 20.84
C ALA A 80 17.04 -12.09 21.23
N LEU A 81 16.42 -11.37 20.30
CA LEU A 81 15.15 -10.69 20.51
C LEU A 81 14.03 -11.68 20.89
N ARG A 82 14.00 -12.85 20.28
CA ARG A 82 13.05 -13.94 20.57
C ARG A 82 13.21 -14.57 21.96
N ARG A 83 14.42 -14.51 22.52
CA ARG A 83 14.74 -15.08 23.85
C ARG A 83 14.42 -14.12 24.99
N GLY A 84 13.94 -12.92 24.70
CA GLY A 84 13.48 -11.97 25.70
C GLY A 84 12.41 -12.55 26.64
N PRO A 85 12.16 -11.91 27.79
CA PRO A 85 11.29 -12.44 28.86
C PRO A 85 9.90 -12.85 28.37
N SER A 86 9.31 -12.08 27.44
CA SER A 86 7.96 -12.32 26.90
C SER A 86 7.93 -13.32 25.75
N LYS A 87 9.08 -13.69 25.18
CA LYS A 87 9.17 -14.50 23.95
C LYS A 87 8.19 -13.98 22.88
N PRO A 88 8.35 -12.74 22.39
CA PRO A 88 7.39 -12.09 21.53
C PRO A 88 7.24 -12.79 20.19
N LEU A 89 6.06 -12.69 19.59
CA LEU A 89 5.91 -12.99 18.16
C LEU A 89 6.64 -11.93 17.33
N ILE A 90 7.39 -12.36 16.35
CA ILE A 90 7.98 -11.47 15.34
C ILE A 90 7.06 -11.47 14.12
N VAL A 91 6.50 -10.31 13.81
CA VAL A 91 5.65 -10.09 12.64
C VAL A 91 6.36 -9.12 11.71
N TYR A 92 6.41 -9.47 10.44
CA TYR A 92 7.04 -8.66 9.42
C TYR A 92 6.04 -8.26 8.35
N TYR A 93 5.81 -6.98 8.15
CA TYR A 93 5.01 -6.45 7.05
C TYR A 93 5.92 -5.86 5.98
N ASP A 94 5.79 -6.35 4.75
CA ASP A 94 6.46 -5.77 3.59
C ASP A 94 5.43 -5.36 2.53
N GLY A 95 5.20 -4.06 2.40
CA GLY A 95 4.32 -3.47 1.39
C GLY A 95 4.96 -3.31 0.02
N ASP A 96 6.24 -3.69 -0.15
CA ASP A 96 6.93 -3.57 -1.43
C ASP A 96 6.80 -4.84 -2.27
N MET A 97 6.72 -4.63 -3.58
CA MET A 97 6.77 -5.73 -4.53
C MET A 97 8.22 -6.09 -4.89
N TYR A 98 8.48 -7.41 -5.00
CA TYR A 98 9.76 -7.98 -5.38
C TYR A 98 9.65 -8.79 -6.67
N GLY A 99 10.58 -8.56 -7.58
CA GLY A 99 10.68 -9.28 -8.84
C GLY A 99 11.70 -10.42 -8.80
N ARG A 100 11.77 -11.13 -9.90
CA ARG A 100 12.77 -12.22 -10.09
C ARG A 100 14.17 -11.67 -10.29
N VAL A 101 14.30 -10.60 -11.06
CA VAL A 101 15.56 -9.90 -11.38
C VAL A 101 15.55 -8.51 -10.76
N PHE A 102 14.48 -7.76 -10.99
CA PHE A 102 14.29 -6.45 -10.40
C PHE A 102 13.95 -6.60 -8.91
N LYS A 103 14.73 -5.92 -8.05
CA LYS A 103 14.48 -5.83 -6.61
C LYS A 103 14.24 -7.20 -5.95
N ARG A 104 15.32 -7.92 -5.68
CA ARG A 104 15.27 -9.17 -4.91
C ARG A 104 15.23 -8.87 -3.40
N PRO A 105 14.64 -9.77 -2.57
CA PRO A 105 14.75 -9.66 -1.12
C PRO A 105 16.21 -9.56 -0.67
N SER A 106 16.53 -8.56 0.16
CA SER A 106 17.87 -8.35 0.71
C SER A 106 18.28 -9.50 1.67
N ALA A 107 19.52 -9.50 2.14
CA ALA A 107 19.96 -10.46 3.14
C ALA A 107 19.17 -10.32 4.44
N GLU A 108 18.89 -9.09 4.83
CA GLU A 108 18.12 -8.70 6.02
C GLU A 108 16.65 -9.13 5.88
N THR A 109 16.02 -8.88 4.71
CA THR A 109 14.67 -9.38 4.42
C THR A 109 14.61 -10.91 4.54
N ARG A 110 15.61 -11.62 4.03
CA ARG A 110 15.68 -13.09 4.17
C ARG A 110 15.88 -13.53 5.63
N ALA A 111 16.68 -12.80 6.42
CA ALA A 111 16.81 -13.06 7.85
C ALA A 111 15.46 -12.89 8.56
N MET A 112 14.75 -11.79 8.28
CA MET A 112 13.39 -11.59 8.80
C MET A 112 12.46 -12.73 8.42
N CYS A 113 12.42 -13.17 7.17
CA CYS A 113 11.57 -14.29 6.73
C CYS A 113 11.82 -15.57 7.54
N ARG A 114 13.08 -15.90 7.83
CA ARG A 114 13.43 -17.09 8.62
C ARG A 114 12.98 -17.02 10.08
N HIS A 115 12.89 -15.82 10.63
CA HIS A 115 12.59 -15.59 12.05
C HIS A 115 11.19 -15.08 12.33
N ALA A 116 10.48 -14.55 11.33
CA ALA A 116 9.10 -14.08 11.50
C ALA A 116 8.14 -15.26 11.73
N ASP A 117 7.25 -15.09 12.70
CA ASP A 117 6.12 -16.00 12.95
C ASP A 117 5.00 -15.79 11.94
N LEU A 118 4.92 -14.57 11.40
CA LEU A 118 3.99 -14.16 10.36
C LEU A 118 4.66 -13.10 9.47
N VAL A 119 4.61 -13.32 8.16
CA VAL A 119 4.99 -12.33 7.15
C VAL A 119 3.71 -11.84 6.45
N LEU A 120 3.45 -10.55 6.53
CA LEU A 120 2.30 -9.90 5.90
C LEU A 120 2.76 -9.25 4.58
N LEU A 121 2.04 -9.52 3.49
CA LEU A 121 2.39 -9.06 2.15
C LEU A 121 1.20 -8.38 1.46
N CYS A 122 1.48 -7.38 0.64
CA CYS A 122 0.46 -6.66 -0.15
C CYS A 122 0.04 -7.38 -1.44
N GLY A 123 0.64 -8.52 -1.75
CA GLY A 123 0.33 -9.33 -2.93
C GLY A 123 0.72 -10.79 -2.72
N LEU A 124 0.07 -11.69 -3.43
CA LEU A 124 0.20 -13.13 -3.27
C LEU A 124 0.86 -13.83 -4.48
N GLY A 125 0.65 -15.10 -4.63
CA GLY A 125 1.12 -15.90 -5.77
C GLY A 125 2.64 -15.96 -5.86
N ALA A 126 3.22 -15.65 -7.02
CA ALA A 126 4.68 -15.69 -7.22
C ALA A 126 5.44 -14.72 -6.29
N HIS A 127 4.79 -13.65 -5.83
CA HIS A 127 5.38 -12.74 -4.85
C HIS A 127 5.53 -13.43 -3.48
N ALA A 128 4.46 -14.04 -2.97
CA ALA A 128 4.48 -14.80 -1.71
C ALA A 128 5.49 -15.96 -1.77
N ARG A 129 5.54 -16.72 -2.88
CA ARG A 129 6.52 -17.80 -3.05
C ARG A 129 7.98 -17.36 -2.92
N ARG A 130 8.31 -16.09 -3.23
CA ARG A 130 9.66 -15.56 -3.01
C ARG A 130 10.00 -15.40 -1.54
N PHE A 131 9.01 -15.05 -0.72
CA PHE A 131 9.16 -14.95 0.72
C PHE A 131 9.21 -16.35 1.38
N GLU A 132 8.42 -17.30 0.88
CA GLU A 132 8.52 -18.71 1.29
C GLU A 132 9.93 -19.27 0.99
N ALA A 133 10.44 -19.04 -0.22
CA ALA A 133 11.80 -19.43 -0.61
C ALA A 133 12.88 -18.68 0.20
N ALA A 134 12.57 -17.51 0.76
CA ALA A 134 13.43 -16.80 1.70
C ALA A 134 13.34 -17.31 3.14
N GLY A 135 12.43 -18.25 3.43
CA GLY A 135 12.28 -18.90 4.74
C GLY A 135 11.03 -18.53 5.52
N ALA A 136 10.10 -17.75 4.94
CA ALA A 136 8.84 -17.43 5.59
C ALA A 136 7.97 -18.69 5.73
N ARG A 137 7.56 -19.01 6.97
CA ARG A 137 6.77 -20.22 7.28
C ARG A 137 5.28 -19.97 7.24
N ARG A 138 4.86 -18.74 7.47
CA ARG A 138 3.46 -18.29 7.45
C ARG A 138 3.37 -16.95 6.77
N ILE A 139 2.55 -16.89 5.73
CA ILE A 139 2.27 -15.67 4.98
C ILE A 139 0.81 -15.30 5.17
N GLY A 140 0.56 -14.03 5.48
CA GLY A 140 -0.74 -13.39 5.49
C GLY A 140 -0.83 -12.32 4.43
N TYR A 141 -2.04 -11.97 4.05
CA TYR A 141 -2.31 -10.85 3.15
C TYR A 141 -2.64 -9.60 3.97
N LEU A 142 -1.99 -8.49 3.64
CA LEU A 142 -2.31 -7.17 4.18
C LEU A 142 -2.31 -6.18 3.00
N PRO A 143 -3.48 -5.72 2.55
CA PRO A 143 -3.58 -4.84 1.40
C PRO A 143 -2.93 -3.48 1.65
N HIS A 144 -2.56 -2.80 0.58
CA HIS A 144 -2.32 -1.37 0.66
C HIS A 144 -3.59 -0.65 1.14
N ASN A 145 -3.39 0.41 1.87
CA ASN A 145 -4.46 1.14 2.54
C ASN A 145 -4.16 2.64 2.52
N ALA A 146 -5.14 3.45 2.89
CA ALA A 146 -4.98 4.89 2.96
C ALA A 146 -5.47 5.42 4.31
N SER A 147 -4.75 6.40 4.85
CA SER A 147 -5.07 7.02 6.13
C SER A 147 -6.38 7.78 6.07
N LEU A 148 -7.30 7.49 6.96
CA LEU A 148 -8.55 8.23 7.11
C LEU A 148 -8.28 9.69 7.48
N ALA A 149 -7.30 9.94 8.34
CA ALA A 149 -6.91 11.29 8.74
C ALA A 149 -6.36 12.14 7.58
N GLN A 150 -5.65 11.50 6.62
CA GLN A 150 -5.08 12.20 5.46
C GLN A 150 -6.03 12.29 4.28
N PHE A 151 -6.83 11.26 4.04
CA PHE A 151 -7.62 11.09 2.81
C PHE A 151 -9.13 10.93 3.07
N GLY A 152 -9.57 10.98 4.32
CA GLY A 152 -10.96 10.74 4.71
C GLY A 152 -11.91 11.92 4.56
N ALA A 153 -11.41 13.12 4.23
CA ALA A 153 -12.23 14.31 4.10
C ALA A 153 -13.46 14.08 3.19
N ALA A 154 -14.53 14.79 3.46
CA ALA A 154 -15.81 14.65 2.75
C ALA A 154 -15.65 14.66 1.22
N ALA A 155 -16.53 13.93 0.54
CA ALA A 155 -16.58 13.94 -0.91
C ALA A 155 -16.76 15.37 -1.45
N PRO A 156 -16.21 15.68 -2.63
CA PRO A 156 -16.38 17.00 -3.24
C PRO A 156 -17.84 17.24 -3.63
N PRO A 157 -18.23 18.51 -3.76
CA PRO A 157 -19.48 18.83 -4.43
C PRO A 157 -19.48 18.31 -5.87
N ALA A 158 -20.59 17.73 -6.29
CA ALA A 158 -20.75 16.99 -7.54
C ALA A 158 -20.74 17.85 -8.84
N HIS A 159 -20.37 19.13 -8.82
CA HIS A 159 -20.83 20.04 -9.88
C HIS A 159 -19.78 20.72 -10.74
N SER A 160 -18.49 20.61 -10.47
CA SER A 160 -17.46 21.11 -11.39
C SER A 160 -16.12 20.45 -11.13
N ARG A 161 -15.71 19.55 -12.00
CA ARG A 161 -14.37 18.97 -11.95
C ARG A 161 -13.54 19.53 -13.10
N GLY A 162 -12.34 20.00 -12.79
CA GLY A 162 -11.46 20.67 -13.75
C GLY A 162 -10.80 19.74 -14.75
N ARG A 163 -10.92 18.41 -14.57
CA ARG A 163 -10.27 17.38 -15.41
C ARG A 163 -11.20 16.22 -15.71
N ASP A 164 -11.11 15.70 -16.93
CA ASP A 164 -11.83 14.48 -17.26
C ASP A 164 -11.07 13.25 -16.76
N VAL A 165 -9.77 13.15 -17.08
CA VAL A 165 -8.94 11.99 -16.77
C VAL A 165 -7.65 12.42 -16.08
N ILE A 166 -7.33 11.72 -14.99
CA ILE A 166 -6.07 11.91 -14.27
C ILE A 166 -5.31 10.57 -14.11
N VAL A 167 -4.00 10.66 -14.21
CA VAL A 167 -3.06 9.60 -13.80
C VAL A 167 -2.12 10.16 -12.73
N ILE A 168 -1.95 9.46 -11.60
CA ILE A 168 -0.97 9.82 -10.59
C ILE A 168 0.05 8.70 -10.45
N GLY A 169 1.33 9.05 -10.52
CA GLY A 169 2.44 8.14 -10.29
C GLY A 169 3.68 8.50 -11.08
N ASN A 170 4.83 8.23 -10.50
CA ASN A 170 6.11 8.51 -11.14
C ASN A 170 6.35 7.60 -12.35
N ARG A 171 7.01 8.13 -13.36
CA ARG A 171 7.63 7.34 -14.42
C ARG A 171 8.93 6.76 -13.87
N ILE A 172 8.95 5.45 -13.68
CA ILE A 172 10.13 4.75 -13.19
C ILE A 172 11.03 4.43 -14.36
N ARG A 173 12.26 4.96 -14.32
CA ARG A 173 13.31 4.66 -15.30
C ARG A 173 14.28 3.62 -14.76
N GLY A 174 14.94 2.90 -15.64
CA GLY A 174 16.06 2.04 -15.27
C GLY A 174 17.19 2.86 -14.66
N ARG A 175 17.94 2.25 -13.76
CA ARG A 175 19.08 2.89 -13.09
C ARG A 175 20.19 3.25 -14.06
N PHE A 176 20.29 2.50 -15.16
CA PHE A 176 21.28 2.70 -16.24
C PHE A 176 20.58 2.66 -17.60
N ALA A 177 21.11 3.41 -18.58
CA ALA A 177 20.57 3.45 -19.94
C ALA A 177 20.46 2.07 -20.62
N LEU A 178 21.40 1.16 -20.32
CA LEU A 178 21.34 -0.21 -20.80
C LEU A 178 20.14 -1.00 -20.23
N GLN A 179 19.77 -0.76 -18.98
CA GLN A 179 18.60 -1.40 -18.34
C GLN A 179 17.30 -1.02 -19.05
N GLU A 180 17.22 0.20 -19.60
CA GLU A 180 16.08 0.67 -20.40
C GLU A 180 15.91 -0.11 -21.71
N ARG A 181 16.99 -0.70 -22.25
CA ARG A 181 16.98 -1.47 -23.50
C ARG A 181 16.70 -2.95 -23.30
N ILE A 182 16.75 -3.43 -22.06
CA ILE A 182 16.59 -4.86 -21.73
C ILE A 182 15.22 -5.08 -21.07
N PRO A 183 14.20 -5.60 -21.78
CA PRO A 183 12.82 -5.69 -21.27
C PRO A 183 12.68 -6.44 -19.94
N TRP A 184 13.41 -7.55 -19.77
CA TRP A 184 13.36 -8.37 -18.55
C TRP A 184 14.10 -7.78 -17.34
N ALA A 185 14.98 -6.78 -17.57
CA ALA A 185 15.69 -6.07 -16.51
C ALA A 185 14.91 -4.86 -15.97
N ARG A 186 13.82 -4.48 -16.62
CA ARG A 186 12.93 -3.40 -16.16
C ARG A 186 11.98 -3.88 -15.07
N MET A 187 11.45 -2.93 -14.32
CA MET A 187 10.32 -3.22 -13.42
C MET A 187 9.11 -3.63 -14.27
N PRO A 188 8.45 -4.75 -13.93
CA PRO A 188 7.25 -5.17 -14.64
C PRO A 188 6.17 -4.08 -14.66
N GLY A 189 5.55 -3.84 -15.82
CA GLY A 189 4.49 -2.86 -15.99
C GLY A 189 4.93 -1.42 -16.30
N VAL A 190 6.22 -1.10 -16.22
CA VAL A 190 6.73 0.26 -16.52
C VAL A 190 6.38 0.70 -17.94
N TYR A 191 6.65 -0.15 -18.93
CA TYR A 191 6.38 0.16 -20.33
C TYR A 191 4.89 0.33 -20.60
N ALA A 192 4.05 -0.55 -20.05
CA ALA A 192 2.61 -0.46 -20.19
C ALA A 192 2.05 0.84 -19.56
N ARG A 193 2.58 1.27 -18.40
CA ARG A 193 2.21 2.56 -17.81
C ARG A 193 2.60 3.74 -18.71
N GLU A 194 3.79 3.72 -19.31
CA GLU A 194 4.17 4.75 -20.26
C GLU A 194 3.26 4.78 -21.50
N GLN A 195 2.94 3.63 -22.05
CA GLN A 195 1.99 3.52 -23.17
C GLN A 195 0.62 4.05 -22.77
N LEU A 196 0.12 3.69 -21.59
CA LEU A 196 -1.16 4.20 -21.08
C LEU A 196 -1.17 5.74 -21.05
N VAL A 197 -0.16 6.36 -20.45
CA VAL A 197 -0.07 7.82 -20.36
C VAL A 197 -0.02 8.47 -21.75
N ARG A 198 0.75 7.92 -22.70
CA ARG A 198 0.79 8.42 -24.10
C ARG A 198 -0.58 8.33 -24.77
N ARG A 199 -1.24 7.18 -24.66
CA ARG A 199 -2.54 6.94 -25.27
C ARG A 199 -3.64 7.80 -24.67
N LEU A 200 -3.68 7.94 -23.34
CA LEU A 200 -4.64 8.84 -22.68
C LEU A 200 -4.40 10.30 -23.11
N GLY A 201 -3.15 10.75 -23.21
CA GLY A 201 -2.83 12.09 -23.71
C GLY A 201 -3.26 12.31 -25.15
N GLN A 202 -3.14 11.30 -26.02
CA GLN A 202 -3.61 11.37 -27.41
C GLN A 202 -5.15 11.41 -27.52
N VAL A 203 -5.84 10.61 -26.69
CA VAL A 203 -7.30 10.48 -26.75
C VAL A 203 -8.01 11.67 -26.11
N PHE A 204 -7.52 12.15 -24.96
CA PHE A 204 -8.22 13.17 -24.17
C PHE A 204 -7.62 14.57 -24.28
N GLY A 205 -6.41 14.70 -24.86
CA GLY A 205 -5.78 16.00 -25.12
C GLY A 205 -5.69 16.88 -23.86
N PRO A 206 -6.19 18.14 -23.91
CA PRO A 206 -6.11 19.07 -22.79
C PRO A 206 -6.93 18.67 -21.56
N ARG A 207 -7.89 17.74 -21.71
CA ARG A 207 -8.72 17.19 -20.62
C ARG A 207 -8.02 16.12 -19.80
N PHE A 208 -6.81 15.69 -20.22
CA PHE A 208 -5.96 14.72 -19.53
C PHE A 208 -4.90 15.41 -18.66
N ALA A 209 -4.62 14.84 -17.49
CA ALA A 209 -3.49 15.24 -16.66
C ALA A 209 -2.72 14.01 -16.15
N VAL A 210 -1.39 14.11 -16.13
CA VAL A 210 -0.51 13.14 -15.44
C VAL A 210 0.37 13.87 -14.44
N TYR A 211 0.38 13.36 -13.20
CA TYR A 211 1.22 13.84 -12.11
C TYR A 211 2.27 12.81 -11.72
N GLY A 212 3.45 13.32 -11.42
CA GLY A 212 4.59 12.52 -10.96
C GLY A 212 5.89 12.95 -11.61
N ALA A 213 7.00 12.49 -11.08
CA ALA A 213 8.31 12.76 -11.64
C ALA A 213 8.56 11.96 -12.93
N GLY A 214 9.35 12.53 -13.85
CA GLY A 214 9.86 11.87 -15.04
C GLY A 214 8.94 11.86 -16.27
N TRP A 215 7.82 12.59 -16.25
CA TRP A 215 6.88 12.71 -17.37
C TRP A 215 7.19 13.89 -18.32
N ASP A 216 8.39 14.45 -18.24
CA ASP A 216 8.81 15.53 -19.14
C ASP A 216 8.63 15.13 -20.60
N GLY A 217 8.03 16.01 -21.41
CA GLY A 217 7.71 15.76 -22.81
C GLY A 217 6.47 14.90 -23.07
N PHE A 218 5.73 14.48 -22.04
CA PHE A 218 4.43 13.84 -22.21
C PHE A 218 3.28 14.84 -22.19
N ALA A 219 2.29 14.61 -23.04
CA ALA A 219 1.07 15.43 -23.03
C ALA A 219 0.38 15.34 -21.65
N GLY A 220 -0.15 16.47 -21.19
CA GLY A 220 -0.84 16.54 -19.91
C GLY A 220 0.04 16.51 -18.66
N ASN A 221 1.39 16.54 -18.80
CA ASN A 221 2.29 16.57 -17.65
C ASN A 221 2.07 17.80 -16.77
N ARG A 222 1.90 17.55 -15.45
CA ARG A 222 1.73 18.56 -14.41
C ARG A 222 2.87 18.56 -13.39
N GLY A 223 3.90 17.73 -13.61
CA GLY A 223 5.05 17.59 -12.71
C GLY A 223 4.76 16.76 -11.45
N PRO A 224 5.72 16.76 -10.52
CA PRO A 224 5.59 16.08 -9.25
C PRO A 224 4.41 16.61 -8.42
N LEU A 225 3.76 15.70 -7.69
CA LEU A 225 2.67 16.01 -6.77
C LEU A 225 3.04 15.50 -5.37
N ALA A 226 2.91 16.33 -4.35
CA ALA A 226 3.10 15.93 -2.97
C ALA A 226 2.09 14.86 -2.57
N PHE A 227 2.50 13.96 -1.69
CA PHE A 227 1.69 12.77 -1.33
C PHE A 227 0.33 13.16 -0.74
N ASP A 228 0.31 14.15 0.13
CA ASP A 228 -0.89 14.70 0.78
C ASP A 228 -1.80 15.49 -0.16
N ARG A 229 -1.28 15.94 -1.32
CA ARG A 229 -2.04 16.66 -2.32
C ARG A 229 -2.70 15.76 -3.38
N GLN A 230 -2.41 14.46 -3.36
CA GLN A 230 -2.99 13.52 -4.33
C GLN A 230 -4.51 13.49 -4.25
N HIS A 231 -5.04 13.52 -3.05
CA HIS A 231 -6.48 13.49 -2.81
C HIS A 231 -7.21 14.68 -3.46
N ASP A 232 -6.66 15.89 -3.36
CA ASP A 232 -7.24 17.09 -3.98
C ASP A 232 -7.25 16.99 -5.51
N ALA A 233 -6.11 16.55 -6.10
CA ALA A 233 -6.02 16.40 -7.55
C ALA A 233 -6.99 15.33 -8.10
N LEU A 234 -7.18 14.24 -7.33
CA LEU A 234 -8.14 13.18 -7.67
C LEU A 234 -9.58 13.68 -7.58
N ARG A 235 -9.92 14.47 -6.54
CA ARG A 235 -11.24 15.05 -6.36
C ARG A 235 -11.63 16.04 -7.47
N ASP A 236 -10.64 16.72 -8.05
CA ASP A 236 -10.82 17.63 -9.20
C ASP A 236 -10.95 16.90 -10.55
N SER A 237 -11.08 15.57 -10.53
CA SER A 237 -11.13 14.75 -11.74
C SER A 237 -12.36 13.86 -11.77
N TRP A 238 -12.95 13.66 -12.96
CA TRP A 238 -14.05 12.74 -13.16
C TRP A 238 -13.62 11.28 -13.05
N LEU A 239 -12.48 10.95 -13.67
CA LEU A 239 -11.96 9.61 -13.75
C LEU A 239 -10.46 9.57 -13.43
N SER A 240 -10.10 8.78 -12.45
CA SER A 240 -8.72 8.38 -12.19
C SER A 240 -8.41 7.09 -12.93
N VAL A 241 -7.28 7.04 -13.66
CA VAL A 241 -6.82 5.83 -14.35
C VAL A 241 -5.47 5.42 -13.80
N GLY A 242 -5.36 4.17 -13.34
CA GLY A 242 -4.14 3.60 -12.79
C GLY A 242 -3.57 2.49 -13.68
N TYR A 243 -2.25 2.31 -13.65
CA TYR A 243 -1.59 1.10 -14.10
C TYR A 243 -0.57 0.69 -13.06
N ASP A 244 -0.91 -0.34 -12.31
CA ASP A 244 -0.02 -0.84 -11.28
C ASP A 244 1.14 -1.65 -11.86
N HIS A 245 2.30 -1.52 -11.25
CA HIS A 245 3.44 -2.36 -11.59
C HIS A 245 3.18 -3.81 -11.16
N PHE A 246 4.00 -4.73 -11.67
CA PHE A 246 3.82 -6.17 -11.42
C PHE A 246 2.45 -6.71 -11.83
N PRO A 247 2.00 -6.43 -13.08
CA PRO A 247 0.73 -6.94 -13.57
C PRO A 247 0.68 -8.47 -13.43
N GLY A 248 -0.48 -9.01 -13.10
CA GLY A 248 -0.67 -10.45 -12.90
C GLY A 248 -0.27 -10.97 -11.50
N THR A 249 0.15 -10.10 -10.57
CA THR A 249 0.32 -10.50 -9.17
C THR A 249 -1.06 -10.61 -8.51
N PRO A 250 -1.43 -11.78 -7.97
CA PRO A 250 -2.72 -11.94 -7.31
C PRO A 250 -2.89 -11.02 -6.11
N MET A 251 -4.10 -10.48 -5.94
CA MET A 251 -4.52 -9.64 -4.82
C MET A 251 -3.73 -8.32 -4.67
N TYR A 252 -2.91 -7.95 -5.65
CA TYR A 252 -2.08 -6.75 -5.56
C TYR A 252 -2.78 -5.53 -6.15
N PHE A 253 -2.67 -4.44 -5.47
CA PHE A 253 -2.83 -3.07 -5.95
C PHE A 253 -1.88 -2.14 -5.18
N SER A 254 -1.58 -0.98 -5.73
CA SER A 254 -0.72 0.00 -5.03
C SER A 254 -1.55 0.89 -4.10
N ASP A 255 -0.86 1.65 -3.25
CA ASP A 255 -1.43 2.69 -2.36
C ASP A 255 -2.30 3.71 -3.08
N ARG A 256 -2.07 3.93 -4.37
CA ARG A 256 -2.87 4.84 -5.20
C ARG A 256 -4.32 4.41 -5.35
N LEU A 257 -4.60 3.11 -5.36
CA LEU A 257 -5.98 2.62 -5.49
C LEU A 257 -6.86 3.03 -4.29
N PRO A 258 -6.51 2.73 -3.03
CA PRO A 258 -7.32 3.18 -1.89
C PRO A 258 -7.40 4.71 -1.80
N ILE A 259 -6.34 5.46 -2.13
CA ILE A 259 -6.38 6.93 -2.16
C ILE A 259 -7.36 7.42 -3.24
N ALA A 260 -7.33 6.83 -4.45
CA ALA A 260 -8.24 7.18 -5.52
C ALA A 260 -9.70 6.90 -5.17
N LEU A 261 -10.00 5.73 -4.62
CA LEU A 261 -11.34 5.41 -4.16
C LEU A 261 -11.82 6.35 -3.05
N MET A 262 -10.98 6.63 -2.04
CA MET A 262 -11.31 7.54 -0.95
C MET A 262 -11.58 8.97 -1.42
N SER A 263 -10.98 9.39 -2.53
CA SER A 263 -11.25 10.70 -3.11
C SER A 263 -12.68 10.86 -3.65
N GLY A 264 -13.36 9.76 -3.94
CA GLY A 264 -14.68 9.75 -4.58
C GLY A 264 -14.63 9.98 -6.10
N ALA A 265 -13.45 9.98 -6.73
CA ALA A 265 -13.33 9.91 -8.17
C ALA A 265 -13.65 8.49 -8.65
N ALA A 266 -14.32 8.34 -9.81
CA ALA A 266 -14.40 7.03 -10.47
C ALA A 266 -12.98 6.53 -10.75
N HIS A 267 -12.72 5.22 -10.58
CA HIS A 267 -11.38 4.67 -10.78
C HIS A 267 -11.39 3.48 -11.74
N ALA A 268 -10.47 3.52 -12.71
CA ALA A 268 -10.20 2.42 -13.62
C ALA A 268 -8.73 2.02 -13.53
N VAL A 269 -8.45 0.71 -13.52
CA VAL A 269 -7.09 0.20 -13.30
C VAL A 269 -6.83 -1.06 -14.13
N ASN A 270 -5.56 -1.41 -14.35
CA ASN A 270 -5.21 -2.70 -14.92
C ASN A 270 -5.61 -3.85 -13.99
N TYR A 271 -6.13 -4.90 -14.59
CA TYR A 271 -6.55 -6.10 -13.87
C TYR A 271 -5.41 -6.81 -13.13
N HIS A 272 -5.68 -7.25 -11.90
CA HIS A 272 -4.88 -8.22 -11.16
C HIS A 272 -5.76 -9.42 -10.75
N PRO A 273 -5.23 -10.66 -10.79
CA PRO A 273 -6.00 -11.84 -10.38
C PRO A 273 -6.46 -11.71 -8.92
N GLY A 274 -7.72 -12.06 -8.67
CA GLY A 274 -8.33 -11.96 -7.34
C GLY A 274 -9.09 -10.66 -7.09
N TYR A 275 -9.09 -9.71 -8.02
CA TYR A 275 -9.91 -8.50 -7.88
C TYR A 275 -11.39 -8.85 -7.70
N GLU A 276 -11.86 -9.91 -8.33
CA GLU A 276 -13.23 -10.41 -8.26
C GLU A 276 -13.64 -10.89 -6.86
N THR A 277 -12.66 -11.18 -6.01
CA THR A 277 -12.92 -11.59 -4.62
C THR A 277 -12.94 -10.40 -3.65
N MET A 278 -12.45 -9.25 -4.10
CA MET A 278 -12.37 -8.03 -3.29
C MET A 278 -13.36 -6.96 -3.73
N PHE A 279 -13.59 -6.84 -5.03
CA PHE A 279 -14.36 -5.75 -5.65
C PHE A 279 -15.40 -6.31 -6.60
N GLU A 280 -16.51 -5.61 -6.76
CA GLU A 280 -17.47 -5.83 -7.84
C GLU A 280 -17.12 -4.92 -9.03
N HIS A 281 -16.82 -5.55 -10.18
CA HIS A 281 -16.46 -4.81 -11.39
C HIS A 281 -17.60 -3.90 -11.87
N GLY A 282 -17.28 -2.62 -12.10
CA GLY A 282 -18.26 -1.63 -12.52
C GLY A 282 -19.13 -1.07 -11.39
N ARG A 283 -18.91 -1.48 -10.15
CA ARG A 283 -19.61 -0.99 -8.99
C ARG A 283 -18.72 -0.16 -8.04
N GLU A 284 -17.65 -0.74 -7.51
CA GLU A 284 -16.69 -0.04 -6.65
C GLU A 284 -15.44 0.36 -7.44
N LEU A 285 -15.05 -0.50 -8.38
CA LEU A 285 -13.84 -0.38 -9.16
C LEU A 285 -14.09 -0.92 -10.57
N THR A 286 -13.43 -0.34 -11.56
CA THR A 286 -13.49 -0.85 -12.94
C THR A 286 -12.09 -1.22 -13.40
N TRP A 287 -11.93 -2.36 -14.10
CA TRP A 287 -10.63 -2.81 -14.55
C TRP A 287 -10.66 -3.35 -15.98
N ALA A 288 -9.50 -3.32 -16.64
CA ALA A 288 -9.33 -3.92 -17.96
C ALA A 288 -7.97 -4.65 -18.07
N ARG A 289 -7.87 -5.57 -19.02
CA ARG A 289 -6.63 -6.28 -19.33
C ARG A 289 -5.93 -5.60 -20.50
N GLY A 290 -4.74 -5.06 -20.24
CA GLY A 290 -3.94 -4.37 -21.26
C GLY A 290 -4.27 -2.88 -21.41
N VAL A 291 -3.39 -2.19 -22.11
CA VAL A 291 -3.42 -0.72 -22.21
C VAL A 291 -4.58 -0.26 -23.07
N ASP A 292 -4.76 -0.88 -24.25
CA ASP A 292 -5.78 -0.43 -25.21
C ASP A 292 -7.21 -0.65 -24.67
N ALA A 293 -7.44 -1.79 -24.00
CA ALA A 293 -8.70 -2.04 -23.33
C ALA A 293 -8.97 -1.07 -22.18
N LEU A 294 -7.93 -0.68 -21.43
CA LEU A 294 -8.07 0.29 -20.34
C LEU A 294 -8.35 1.71 -20.88
N VAL A 295 -7.74 2.09 -22.00
CA VAL A 295 -8.04 3.37 -22.67
C VAL A 295 -9.47 3.39 -23.24
N GLY A 296 -9.90 2.30 -23.88
CA GLY A 296 -11.29 2.12 -24.35
C GLY A 296 -12.29 2.24 -23.20
N LEU A 297 -12.04 1.51 -22.11
CA LEU A 297 -12.84 1.56 -20.90
C LEU A 297 -12.95 2.99 -20.33
N ALA A 298 -11.83 3.73 -20.27
CA ALA A 298 -11.84 5.12 -19.79
C ALA A 298 -12.73 6.02 -20.66
N ARG A 299 -12.72 5.83 -21.98
CA ARG A 299 -13.61 6.54 -22.91
C ARG A 299 -15.06 6.19 -22.66
N ASP A 300 -15.39 4.91 -22.64
CA ASP A 300 -16.77 4.42 -22.44
C ASP A 300 -17.34 4.91 -21.09
N MET A 301 -16.51 4.98 -20.04
CA MET A 301 -16.92 5.51 -18.74
C MET A 301 -17.26 6.99 -18.81
N LEU A 302 -16.44 7.81 -19.49
CA LEU A 302 -16.69 9.23 -19.67
C LEU A 302 -17.92 9.50 -20.54
N ASP A 303 -18.13 8.71 -21.59
CA ASP A 303 -19.28 8.82 -22.49
C ASP A 303 -20.61 8.52 -21.77
N ARG A 304 -20.59 7.76 -20.67
CA ARG A 304 -21.75 7.53 -19.79
C ARG A 304 -22.11 8.75 -18.94
N GLY A 305 -21.23 9.74 -18.85
CA GLY A 305 -21.49 11.04 -18.29
C GLY A 305 -21.28 11.14 -16.78
N PRO A 306 -21.39 12.39 -16.26
CA PRO A 306 -21.08 12.74 -14.89
C PRO A 306 -21.85 11.95 -13.82
N THR A 307 -23.15 11.77 -14.01
CA THR A 307 -24.02 11.03 -13.07
C THR A 307 -23.54 9.59 -12.84
N TYR A 308 -23.10 8.92 -13.90
CA TYR A 308 -22.55 7.56 -13.79
C TYR A 308 -21.22 7.56 -13.03
N LEU A 309 -20.33 8.51 -13.35
CA LEU A 309 -19.01 8.61 -12.72
C LEU A 309 -19.13 8.96 -11.24
N ASP A 310 -20.00 9.88 -10.87
CA ASP A 310 -20.27 10.22 -9.47
C ASP A 310 -20.83 9.02 -8.68
N ALA A 311 -21.77 8.29 -9.28
CA ALA A 311 -22.33 7.10 -8.64
C ALA A 311 -21.27 5.99 -8.42
N LEU A 312 -20.39 5.79 -9.40
CA LEU A 312 -19.28 4.84 -9.30
C LEU A 312 -18.26 5.30 -8.24
N GLY A 313 -17.86 6.57 -8.27
CA GLY A 313 -16.95 7.15 -7.31
C GLY A 313 -17.47 7.10 -5.88
N ALA A 314 -18.76 7.40 -5.68
CA ALA A 314 -19.40 7.32 -4.36
C ALA A 314 -19.38 5.88 -3.79
N ARG A 315 -19.70 4.87 -4.62
CA ARG A 315 -19.63 3.45 -4.19
C ARG A 315 -18.20 3.02 -3.91
N GLY A 316 -17.23 3.41 -4.77
CA GLY A 316 -15.81 3.16 -4.53
C GLY A 316 -15.32 3.75 -3.22
N ARG A 317 -15.73 5.00 -2.92
CA ARG A 317 -15.41 5.66 -1.66
C ARG A 317 -16.02 4.92 -0.47
N GLN A 318 -17.31 4.57 -0.53
CA GLN A 318 -17.96 3.81 0.54
C GLN A 318 -17.23 2.50 0.81
N PHE A 319 -16.87 1.77 -0.22
CA PHE A 319 -16.08 0.55 -0.10
C PHE A 319 -14.72 0.80 0.55
N ALA A 320 -13.97 1.81 0.09
CA ALA A 320 -12.65 2.11 0.62
C ALA A 320 -12.70 2.51 2.10
N LEU A 321 -13.69 3.32 2.50
CA LEU A 321 -13.91 3.69 3.89
C LEU A 321 -14.23 2.49 4.78
N ALA A 322 -14.96 1.51 4.27
CA ALA A 322 -15.33 0.31 5.01
C ALA A 322 -14.23 -0.77 5.07
N ARG A 323 -13.30 -0.80 4.09
CA ARG A 323 -12.40 -1.95 3.91
C ARG A 323 -10.93 -1.61 3.73
N LEU A 324 -10.59 -0.40 3.27
CA LEU A 324 -9.23 -0.04 2.84
C LEU A 324 -8.64 1.15 3.60
N THR A 325 -9.26 1.56 4.70
CA THR A 325 -8.63 2.55 5.59
C THR A 325 -7.52 1.89 6.40
N THR A 326 -6.52 2.66 6.77
CA THR A 326 -5.42 2.17 7.62
C THR A 326 -5.95 1.62 8.95
N GLU A 327 -6.98 2.25 9.48
CA GLU A 327 -7.64 1.87 10.73
C GLU A 327 -8.24 0.47 10.63
N VAL A 328 -8.99 0.17 9.57
CA VAL A 328 -9.62 -1.15 9.35
C VAL A 328 -8.55 -2.22 9.10
N VAL A 329 -7.61 -1.95 8.19
CA VAL A 329 -6.58 -2.92 7.77
C VAL A 329 -5.65 -3.27 8.93
N PHE A 330 -5.26 -2.29 9.75
CA PHE A 330 -4.42 -2.56 10.93
C PHE A 330 -5.21 -3.24 12.05
N ALA A 331 -6.51 -2.96 12.23
CA ALA A 331 -7.33 -3.70 13.18
C ALA A 331 -7.38 -5.19 12.84
N GLU A 332 -7.63 -5.55 11.57
CA GLU A 332 -7.61 -6.94 11.10
C GLU A 332 -6.23 -7.60 11.27
N ALA A 333 -5.16 -6.86 11.02
CA ALA A 333 -3.80 -7.35 11.26
C ALA A 333 -3.55 -7.65 12.74
N ILE A 334 -3.93 -6.73 13.64
CA ILE A 334 -3.78 -6.90 15.09
C ILE A 334 -4.63 -8.06 15.62
N GLU A 335 -5.85 -8.24 15.12
CA GLU A 335 -6.68 -9.42 15.47
C GLU A 335 -6.01 -10.73 15.02
N THR A 336 -5.41 -10.73 13.83
CA THR A 336 -4.69 -11.90 13.32
C THR A 336 -3.47 -12.23 14.19
N ILE A 337 -2.71 -11.22 14.60
CA ILE A 337 -1.56 -11.35 15.50
C ILE A 337 -2.02 -11.85 16.89
N ALA A 338 -3.11 -11.30 17.44
CA ALA A 338 -3.64 -11.69 18.73
C ALA A 338 -4.08 -13.17 18.74
N ARG A 339 -4.81 -13.60 17.69
CA ARG A 339 -5.17 -15.01 17.49
C ARG A 339 -3.95 -15.92 17.41
N LEU A 340 -2.91 -15.50 16.69
CA LEU A 340 -1.68 -16.27 16.59
C LEU A 340 -0.94 -16.37 17.93
N ARG A 341 -1.02 -15.33 18.76
CA ARG A 341 -0.46 -15.30 20.12
C ARG A 341 -1.28 -16.13 21.12
N GLY A 342 -2.52 -16.45 20.81
CA GLY A 342 -3.45 -17.09 21.75
C GLY A 342 -4.00 -16.14 22.82
N VAL A 343 -3.99 -14.83 22.55
CA VAL A 343 -4.56 -13.79 23.39
C VAL A 343 -5.90 -13.39 22.83
N ALA A 344 -6.94 -13.33 23.69
CA ALA A 344 -8.23 -12.82 23.24
C ALA A 344 -8.07 -11.38 22.73
N PRO A 345 -8.54 -11.04 21.51
CA PRO A 345 -8.56 -9.67 21.07
C PRO A 345 -9.43 -8.87 22.03
N GLY A 346 -8.90 -7.77 22.60
CA GLY A 346 -9.72 -6.82 23.33
C GLY A 346 -10.90 -6.41 22.43
N ARG A 347 -12.10 -6.33 22.94
CA ARG A 347 -13.28 -5.91 22.18
C ARG A 347 -13.02 -4.50 21.66
N ALA A 348 -12.70 -4.39 20.36
CA ALA A 348 -12.88 -3.12 19.67
C ALA A 348 -14.36 -2.77 19.78
N ALA A 349 -14.68 -1.59 20.30
CA ALA A 349 -16.06 -1.12 20.29
C ALA A 349 -16.53 -1.15 18.83
N ALA A 350 -17.52 -1.98 18.55
CA ALA A 350 -18.19 -2.06 17.25
C ALA A 350 -18.96 -0.76 17.04
N GLY A 351 -18.25 0.26 16.60
CA GLY A 351 -18.77 1.57 16.23
C GLY A 351 -18.77 1.73 14.71
N GLY A 352 -19.55 0.93 14.03
CA GLY A 352 -19.90 1.13 12.64
C GLY A 352 -21.36 0.76 12.43
N PRO A 353 -22.18 1.56 11.74
CA PRO A 353 -23.53 1.17 11.43
C PRO A 353 -23.51 -0.07 10.54
N ARG A 354 -24.39 -1.02 10.88
CA ARG A 354 -24.68 -2.26 10.13
C ARG A 354 -25.19 -1.94 8.73
#